data_2d3ab22cda481d21867cc70ff1f2a492
#
_entry.id   2d3ab22cda481d21867cc70ff1f2a492
#
_cell.length_a   1.000
_cell.length_b   1.000
_cell.length_c   1.000
_cell.angle_alpha   90.00
_cell.angle_beta   90.00
_cell.angle_gamma   90.00
#
_symmetry.space_group_name_H-M   'P 1'
#
loop_
_entity.id
_entity.type
_entity.pdbx_description
1 polymer ?
#
loop_
_entity_poly.entity_id
_entity_poly.type
_entity_poly.pdbx_seq_one_letter_code
_entity_poly.pdbx_strand_id
1 'polypeptide(L)'
;IRKLTPQQFLEACRPWLLAGTAFPADRFDEAVFLAMAPHIQPRCVTLAEAPGVVDFLFMDEPVVDQAAWEKTFAAPEAAAVLHDTVVAYHSLTVWTADGLKAALETIGEGHGLKLGKTQAPVRVAVTGRTVGPPLFEALEVLGRGETLRSMKAAEARL
;
A
#
# COMPACT_ATOMS: atom_id res chain seq x y z
N ILE A 1 3.63 21.18 8.10
CA ILE A 1 2.85 20.02 7.62
C ILE A 1 2.24 19.25 8.80
N ARG A 2 3.05 18.88 9.79
CA ARG A 2 2.60 18.05 10.92
C ARG A 2 1.49 18.68 11.77
N LYS A 3 1.37 20.00 11.76
CA LYS A 3 0.38 20.73 12.55
C LYS A 3 -0.94 20.96 11.80
N LEU A 4 -1.01 20.62 10.51
CA LEU A 4 -2.21 20.78 9.72
C LEU A 4 -3.25 19.72 10.08
N THR A 5 -4.53 20.09 10.04
CA THR A 5 -5.59 19.08 10.07
C THR A 5 -5.58 18.29 8.76
N PRO A 6 -6.18 17.09 8.71
CA PRO A 6 -6.28 16.34 7.45
C PRO A 6 -6.87 17.16 6.31
N GLN A 7 -7.90 17.95 6.58
CA GLN A 7 -8.51 18.82 5.56
C GLN A 7 -7.56 19.92 5.11
N GLN A 8 -6.84 20.55 6.02
CA GLN A 8 -5.84 21.57 5.70
C GLN A 8 -4.69 20.98 4.90
N PHE A 9 -4.28 19.75 5.23
CA PHE A 9 -3.25 19.04 4.50
C PHE A 9 -3.69 18.73 3.08
N LEU A 10 -4.94 18.25 2.90
CA LEU A 10 -5.52 18.04 1.58
C LEU A 10 -5.49 19.31 0.75
N GLU A 11 -5.98 20.42 1.29
CA GLU A 11 -6.03 21.68 0.55
C GLU A 11 -4.63 22.17 0.16
N ALA A 12 -3.68 22.03 1.08
CA ALA A 12 -2.29 22.41 0.80
C ALA A 12 -1.65 21.54 -0.29
N CYS A 13 -2.00 20.25 -0.36
CA CYS A 13 -1.46 19.31 -1.36
C CYS A 13 -2.20 19.36 -2.68
N ARG A 14 -3.39 19.94 -2.75
CA ARG A 14 -4.29 19.86 -3.92
C ARG A 14 -3.61 20.20 -5.24
N PRO A 15 -2.80 21.27 -5.38
CA PRO A 15 -2.15 21.56 -6.66
C PRO A 15 -1.28 20.40 -7.17
N TRP A 16 -0.58 19.72 -6.29
CA TRP A 16 0.26 18.58 -6.66
C TRP A 16 -0.56 17.32 -6.91
N LEU A 17 -1.63 17.10 -6.14
CA LEU A 17 -2.51 15.95 -6.31
C LEU A 17 -3.26 15.98 -7.64
N LEU A 18 -3.66 17.15 -8.10
CA LEU A 18 -4.40 17.31 -9.33
C LEU A 18 -3.51 17.61 -10.55
N ALA A 19 -2.19 17.60 -10.38
CA ALA A 19 -1.26 17.86 -11.47
C ALA A 19 -1.21 16.75 -12.52
N GLY A 20 -1.65 15.54 -12.18
CA GLY A 20 -1.66 14.40 -13.10
C GLY A 20 -0.30 13.77 -13.35
N THR A 21 0.71 14.08 -12.53
CA THR A 21 2.09 13.58 -12.71
C THR A 21 2.32 12.22 -12.07
N ALA A 22 1.75 11.96 -10.90
CA ALA A 22 1.91 10.69 -10.19
C ALA A 22 0.78 9.70 -10.50
N PHE A 23 -0.42 10.20 -10.77
CA PHE A 23 -1.60 9.41 -11.13
C PHE A 23 -2.56 10.29 -11.92
N PRO A 24 -3.53 9.71 -12.66
CA PRO A 24 -4.52 10.52 -13.41
C PRO A 24 -5.36 11.38 -12.45
N ALA A 25 -5.44 12.68 -12.73
CA ALA A 25 -6.14 13.64 -11.87
C ALA A 25 -7.61 13.29 -11.66
N ASP A 26 -8.27 12.70 -12.66
CA ASP A 26 -9.68 12.30 -12.60
C ASP A 26 -9.91 11.08 -11.71
N ARG A 27 -8.86 10.37 -11.31
CA ARG A 27 -8.94 9.23 -10.39
C ARG A 27 -8.82 9.64 -8.92
N PHE A 28 -8.49 10.90 -8.65
CA PHE A 28 -8.35 11.39 -7.27
C PHE A 28 -9.69 11.38 -6.54
N ASP A 29 -9.66 10.84 -5.31
CA ASP A 29 -10.81 10.76 -4.42
C ASP A 29 -10.46 11.40 -3.08
N GLU A 30 -11.13 12.49 -2.74
CA GLU A 30 -10.86 13.24 -1.51
C GLU A 30 -11.08 12.40 -0.25
N ALA A 31 -12.14 11.60 -0.21
CA ALA A 31 -12.45 10.77 0.96
C ALA A 31 -11.35 9.75 1.22
N VAL A 32 -10.82 9.14 0.18
CA VAL A 32 -9.70 8.20 0.27
C VAL A 32 -8.45 8.90 0.77
N PHE A 33 -8.14 10.07 0.22
CA PHE A 33 -6.98 10.85 0.67
C PHE A 33 -7.11 11.25 2.15
N LEU A 34 -8.29 11.73 2.55
CA LEU A 34 -8.53 12.13 3.94
C LEU A 34 -8.39 10.95 4.91
N ALA A 35 -8.82 9.76 4.50
CA ALA A 35 -8.64 8.56 5.31
C ALA A 35 -7.16 8.21 5.51
N MET A 36 -6.32 8.47 4.51
CA MET A 36 -4.88 8.22 4.60
C MET A 36 -4.08 9.37 5.22
N ALA A 37 -4.60 10.58 5.21
CA ALA A 37 -3.85 11.77 5.63
C ALA A 37 -3.16 11.63 7.00
N PRO A 38 -3.82 11.13 8.06
CA PRO A 38 -3.14 10.98 9.35
C PRO A 38 -1.93 10.04 9.32
N HIS A 39 -1.92 9.10 8.39
CA HIS A 39 -0.88 8.08 8.27
C HIS A 39 0.30 8.52 7.40
N ILE A 40 0.09 9.47 6.49
CA ILE A 40 1.15 9.95 5.59
C ILE A 40 1.71 11.31 5.99
N GLN A 41 0.89 12.15 6.61
CA GLN A 41 1.26 13.51 6.96
C GLN A 41 2.56 13.59 7.77
N PRO A 42 2.79 12.76 8.79
CA PRO A 42 4.05 12.78 9.54
C PRO A 42 5.27 12.36 8.72
N ARG A 43 5.06 11.70 7.58
CA ARG A 43 6.12 11.15 6.73
C ARG A 43 6.49 12.08 5.58
N CYS A 44 5.65 13.06 5.28
CA CYS A 44 5.93 14.03 4.22
C CYS A 44 6.77 15.18 4.77
N VAL A 45 7.93 15.38 4.19
CA VAL A 45 8.79 16.54 4.48
C VAL A 45 8.30 17.74 3.68
N THR A 46 7.88 17.52 2.44
CA THR A 46 7.30 18.56 1.58
C THR A 46 5.92 18.13 1.07
N LEU A 47 5.10 19.11 0.71
CA LEU A 47 3.76 18.84 0.16
C LEU A 47 3.83 18.13 -1.20
N ALA A 48 4.88 18.41 -1.97
CA ALA A 48 5.07 17.83 -3.29
C ALA A 48 5.32 16.32 -3.26
N GLU A 49 5.72 15.77 -2.10
CA GLU A 49 5.94 14.34 -1.92
C GLU A 49 4.63 13.53 -1.83
N ALA A 50 3.55 14.18 -1.38
CA ALA A 50 2.29 13.49 -1.10
C ALA A 50 1.75 12.66 -2.27
N PRO A 51 1.72 13.16 -3.52
CA PRO A 51 1.19 12.36 -4.64
C PRO A 51 1.92 11.04 -4.83
N GLY A 52 3.24 11.02 -4.73
CA GLY A 52 4.04 9.82 -4.89
C GLY A 52 3.85 8.80 -3.78
N VAL A 53 3.44 9.24 -2.59
CA VAL A 53 3.20 8.36 -1.45
C VAL A 53 1.84 7.66 -1.56
N VAL A 54 0.85 8.31 -2.18
CA VAL A 54 -0.54 7.81 -2.26
C VAL A 54 -0.94 7.32 -3.64
N ASP A 55 -0.06 7.36 -4.63
CA ASP A 55 -0.37 7.09 -6.04
C ASP A 55 -1.11 5.76 -6.26
N PHE A 56 -0.71 4.71 -5.55
CA PHE A 56 -1.30 3.37 -5.69
C PHE A 56 -2.81 3.34 -5.34
N LEU A 57 -3.29 4.32 -4.56
CA LEU A 57 -4.70 4.41 -4.20
C LEU A 57 -5.57 4.90 -5.37
N PHE A 58 -4.96 5.53 -6.37
CA PHE A 58 -5.65 6.20 -7.48
C PHE A 58 -5.22 5.65 -8.84
N MET A 59 -4.75 4.41 -8.88
CA MET A 59 -4.28 3.74 -10.10
C MET A 59 -4.85 2.32 -10.16
N ASP A 60 -5.05 1.83 -11.38
CA ASP A 60 -5.50 0.44 -11.56
C ASP A 60 -4.42 -0.56 -11.16
N GLU A 61 -3.17 -0.23 -11.47
CA GLU A 61 -2.00 -1.02 -11.06
C GLU A 61 -0.92 -0.10 -10.52
N PRO A 62 -0.17 -0.53 -9.51
CA PRO A 62 0.91 0.30 -8.96
C PRO A 62 2.05 0.43 -9.97
N VAL A 63 2.76 1.56 -9.91
CA VAL A 63 4.03 1.71 -10.63
C VAL A 63 5.08 0.93 -9.86
N VAL A 64 5.61 -0.14 -10.48
CA VAL A 64 6.56 -1.02 -9.82
C VAL A 64 7.99 -0.50 -10.02
N ASP A 65 8.67 -0.28 -8.89
CA ASP A 65 10.11 -0.06 -8.91
C ASP A 65 10.79 -1.41 -9.13
N GLN A 66 11.46 -1.56 -10.27
CA GLN A 66 12.07 -2.83 -10.67
C GLN A 66 13.11 -3.31 -9.67
N ALA A 67 13.93 -2.43 -9.11
CA ALA A 67 14.92 -2.79 -8.10
C ALA A 67 14.26 -3.32 -6.82
N ALA A 68 13.17 -2.69 -6.39
CA ALA A 68 12.40 -3.15 -5.23
C ALA A 68 11.78 -4.53 -5.47
N TRP A 69 11.25 -4.74 -6.66
CA TRP A 69 10.68 -6.03 -7.07
C TRP A 69 11.73 -7.14 -7.02
N GLU A 70 12.86 -6.92 -7.68
CA GLU A 70 13.93 -7.91 -7.76
C GLU A 70 14.49 -8.26 -6.40
N LYS A 71 14.73 -7.25 -5.57
CA LYS A 71 15.24 -7.44 -4.21
C LYS A 71 14.27 -8.25 -3.35
N THR A 72 13.00 -7.93 -3.42
CA THR A 72 11.96 -8.58 -2.59
C THR A 72 11.73 -10.02 -3.01
N PHE A 73 11.55 -10.26 -4.31
CA PHE A 73 11.25 -11.61 -4.83
C PHE A 73 12.49 -12.46 -5.11
N ALA A 74 13.68 -11.97 -4.81
CA ALA A 74 14.88 -12.79 -4.71
C ALA A 74 14.85 -13.72 -3.49
N ALA A 75 14.12 -13.34 -2.43
CA ALA A 75 13.96 -14.17 -1.23
C ALA A 75 13.14 -15.43 -1.60
N PRO A 76 13.61 -16.63 -1.22
CA PRO A 76 12.96 -17.87 -1.67
C PRO A 76 11.51 -18.02 -1.20
N GLU A 77 11.18 -17.46 -0.04
CA GLU A 77 9.84 -17.56 0.57
C GLU A 77 8.85 -16.47 0.08
N ALA A 78 9.32 -15.45 -0.63
CA ALA A 78 8.49 -14.29 -0.97
C ALA A 78 7.26 -14.65 -1.80
N ALA A 79 7.41 -15.47 -2.82
CA ALA A 79 6.30 -15.90 -3.66
C ALA A 79 5.26 -16.70 -2.87
N ALA A 80 5.70 -17.58 -1.98
CA ALA A 80 4.82 -18.38 -1.14
C ALA A 80 4.07 -17.51 -0.13
N VAL A 81 4.75 -16.53 0.47
CA VAL A 81 4.11 -15.56 1.37
C VAL A 81 3.04 -14.78 0.65
N LEU A 82 3.31 -14.29 -0.55
CA LEU A 82 2.31 -13.56 -1.35
C LEU A 82 1.11 -14.43 -1.65
N HIS A 83 1.33 -15.67 -2.08
CA HIS A 83 0.26 -16.62 -2.36
C HIS A 83 -0.61 -16.89 -1.12
N ASP A 84 0.03 -17.20 0.00
CA ASP A 84 -0.68 -17.48 1.25
C ASP A 84 -1.50 -16.26 1.71
N THR A 85 -0.97 -15.06 1.49
CA THR A 85 -1.66 -13.82 1.82
C THR A 85 -2.88 -13.61 0.94
N VAL A 86 -2.80 -13.89 -0.36
CA VAL A 86 -3.96 -13.81 -1.27
C VAL A 86 -5.07 -14.74 -0.76
N VAL A 87 -4.73 -15.97 -0.42
CA VAL A 87 -5.71 -16.95 0.08
C VAL A 87 -6.35 -16.47 1.39
N ALA A 88 -5.53 -16.04 2.35
CA ALA A 88 -6.01 -15.59 3.66
C ALA A 88 -6.86 -14.33 3.55
N TYR A 89 -6.43 -13.37 2.75
CA TYR A 89 -7.14 -12.09 2.60
C TYR A 89 -8.45 -12.25 1.83
N HIS A 90 -8.50 -13.17 0.89
CA HIS A 90 -9.75 -13.51 0.19
C HIS A 90 -10.84 -13.97 1.17
N SER A 91 -10.46 -14.74 2.18
CA SER A 91 -11.36 -15.35 3.15
C SER A 91 -11.57 -14.53 4.43
N LEU A 92 -10.89 -13.40 4.56
CA LEU A 92 -10.96 -12.57 5.77
C LEU A 92 -12.37 -11.99 5.91
N THR A 93 -13.01 -12.19 7.08
CA THR A 93 -14.39 -11.75 7.30
C THR A 93 -14.49 -10.26 7.55
N VAL A 94 -13.51 -9.66 8.22
CA VAL A 94 -13.49 -8.23 8.55
C VAL A 94 -12.23 -7.61 7.96
N TRP A 95 -12.42 -6.60 7.11
CA TRP A 95 -11.33 -5.90 6.43
C TRP A 95 -10.90 -4.69 7.23
N THR A 96 -10.06 -4.89 8.24
CA THR A 96 -9.52 -3.85 9.12
C THR A 96 -8.01 -3.98 9.21
N ALA A 97 -7.32 -2.89 9.53
CA ALA A 97 -5.87 -2.90 9.71
C ALA A 97 -5.42 -3.96 10.70
N ASP A 98 -6.12 -4.08 11.83
CA ASP A 98 -5.79 -5.08 12.85
C ASP A 98 -5.98 -6.52 12.35
N GLY A 99 -7.08 -6.78 11.66
CA GLY A 99 -7.35 -8.11 11.08
C GLY A 99 -6.35 -8.49 9.99
N LEU A 100 -6.00 -7.54 9.14
CA LEU A 100 -5.00 -7.73 8.08
C LEU A 100 -3.63 -8.04 8.67
N LYS A 101 -3.25 -7.30 9.71
CA LYS A 101 -1.99 -7.51 10.42
C LYS A 101 -1.94 -8.89 11.08
N ALA A 102 -2.99 -9.26 11.80
CA ALA A 102 -3.06 -10.55 12.50
C ALA A 102 -2.93 -11.72 11.52
N ALA A 103 -3.61 -11.65 10.38
CA ALA A 103 -3.52 -12.68 9.34
C ALA A 103 -2.09 -12.79 8.79
N LEU A 104 -1.44 -11.65 8.56
CA LEU A 104 -0.07 -11.65 8.02
C LEU A 104 0.95 -12.14 9.05
N GLU A 105 0.76 -11.82 10.32
CA GLU A 105 1.59 -12.35 11.40
C GLU A 105 1.54 -13.89 11.44
N THR A 106 0.36 -14.45 11.31
CA THR A 106 0.17 -15.92 11.28
C THR A 106 0.89 -16.55 10.07
N ILE A 107 0.79 -15.92 8.91
CA ILE A 107 1.49 -16.39 7.70
C ILE A 107 3.01 -16.34 7.92
N GLY A 108 3.52 -15.24 8.45
CA GLY A 108 4.94 -15.08 8.73
C GLY A 108 5.46 -16.13 9.69
N GLU A 109 4.73 -16.44 10.75
CA GLU A 109 5.08 -17.49 11.70
C GLU A 109 5.23 -18.84 10.99
N GLY A 110 4.32 -19.17 10.08
CA GLY A 110 4.37 -20.41 9.30
C GLY A 110 5.60 -20.52 8.40
N HIS A 111 6.18 -19.40 8.01
CA HIS A 111 7.40 -19.36 7.20
C HIS A 111 8.66 -19.04 8.00
N GLY A 112 8.56 -18.92 9.32
CA GLY A 112 9.69 -18.56 10.18
C GLY A 112 10.16 -17.12 9.99
N LEU A 113 9.28 -16.22 9.58
CA LEU A 113 9.60 -14.82 9.27
C LEU A 113 9.02 -13.88 10.32
N LYS A 114 9.75 -12.81 10.58
CA LYS A 114 9.24 -11.65 11.32
C LYS A 114 8.32 -10.83 10.44
N LEU A 115 7.42 -10.06 11.05
CA LEU A 115 6.41 -9.27 10.35
C LEU A 115 6.99 -8.36 9.25
N GLY A 116 8.11 -7.70 9.52
CA GLY A 116 8.75 -6.82 8.53
C GLY A 116 9.10 -7.52 7.23
N LYS A 117 9.63 -8.74 7.30
CA LYS A 117 9.93 -9.54 6.11
C LYS A 117 8.69 -10.11 5.45
N THR A 118 7.67 -10.42 6.24
CA THR A 118 6.39 -10.92 5.72
C THR A 118 5.64 -9.84 4.98
N GLN A 119 5.75 -8.59 5.42
CA GLN A 119 5.11 -7.45 4.74
C GLN A 119 5.71 -7.14 3.37
N ALA A 120 6.99 -7.36 3.18
CA ALA A 120 7.70 -6.90 1.98
C ALA A 120 7.07 -7.35 0.66
N PRO A 121 6.73 -8.64 0.45
CA PRO A 121 6.07 -9.07 -0.78
C PRO A 121 4.72 -8.40 -1.01
N VAL A 122 3.94 -8.22 0.07
CA VAL A 122 2.62 -7.59 -0.01
C VAL A 122 2.75 -6.11 -0.34
N ARG A 123 3.68 -5.41 0.31
CA ARG A 123 3.93 -3.99 0.06
C ARG A 123 4.34 -3.74 -1.40
N VAL A 124 5.27 -4.52 -1.92
CA VAL A 124 5.72 -4.37 -3.31
C VAL A 124 4.59 -4.72 -4.28
N ALA A 125 3.81 -5.76 -3.99
CA ALA A 125 2.68 -6.13 -4.84
C ALA A 125 1.62 -5.02 -4.93
N VAL A 126 1.36 -4.31 -3.84
CA VAL A 126 0.29 -3.31 -3.76
C VAL A 126 0.78 -1.91 -4.11
N THR A 127 1.97 -1.53 -3.67
CA THR A 127 2.49 -0.16 -3.86
C THR A 127 3.60 -0.06 -4.92
N GLY A 128 4.20 -1.16 -5.28
CA GLY A 128 5.35 -1.20 -6.20
C GLY A 128 6.68 -0.83 -5.56
N ARG A 129 6.72 -0.55 -4.26
CA ARG A 129 7.90 -0.06 -3.56
C ARG A 129 8.09 -0.78 -2.23
N THR A 130 9.30 -0.70 -1.69
CA THR A 130 9.64 -1.29 -0.38
C THR A 130 9.35 -0.36 0.79
N VAL A 131 9.15 0.93 0.53
CA VAL A 131 8.83 1.94 1.54
C VAL A 131 7.55 2.67 1.17
N GLY A 132 6.82 3.15 2.17
CA GLY A 132 5.56 3.85 1.95
C GLY A 132 4.80 4.07 3.25
N PRO A 133 3.49 4.36 3.16
CA PRO A 133 2.65 4.52 4.34
C PRO A 133 2.53 3.21 5.13
N PRO A 134 2.04 3.26 6.38
CA PRO A 134 1.77 2.03 7.14
C PRO A 134 0.92 1.06 6.32
N LEU A 135 1.41 -0.17 6.17
CA LEU A 135 0.82 -1.10 5.19
C LEU A 135 -0.64 -1.45 5.49
N PHE A 136 -0.93 -1.85 6.72
CA PHE A 136 -2.27 -2.38 7.03
C PHE A 136 -3.33 -1.28 6.95
N GLU A 137 -3.01 -0.07 7.38
CA GLU A 137 -3.88 1.09 7.24
C GLU A 137 -4.11 1.42 5.76
N ALA A 138 -3.07 1.33 4.95
CA ALA A 138 -3.18 1.54 3.51
C ALA A 138 -4.07 0.49 2.84
N LEU A 139 -3.94 -0.79 3.23
CA LEU A 139 -4.77 -1.86 2.69
C LEU A 139 -6.24 -1.71 3.11
N GLU A 140 -6.48 -1.26 4.34
CA GLU A 140 -7.84 -0.99 4.80
C GLU A 140 -8.51 0.08 3.94
N VAL A 141 -7.80 1.18 3.68
CA VAL A 141 -8.30 2.28 2.84
C VAL A 141 -8.47 1.85 1.40
N LEU A 142 -7.51 1.11 0.85
CA LEU A 142 -7.57 0.62 -0.53
C LEU A 142 -8.75 -0.33 -0.76
N GLY A 143 -9.06 -1.15 0.22
CA GLY A 143 -10.15 -2.11 0.18
C GLY A 143 -9.76 -3.47 -0.37
N ARG A 144 -10.61 -4.46 -0.09
CA ARG A 144 -10.37 -5.87 -0.44
C ARG A 144 -10.18 -6.08 -1.95
N GLY A 145 -11.11 -5.57 -2.75
CA GLY A 145 -11.11 -5.80 -4.20
C GLY A 145 -9.83 -5.32 -4.86
N GLU A 146 -9.43 -4.09 -4.59
CA GLU A 146 -8.23 -3.51 -5.17
C GLU A 146 -6.95 -4.16 -4.63
N THR A 147 -6.91 -4.47 -3.34
CA THR A 147 -5.77 -5.16 -2.71
C THR A 147 -5.55 -6.53 -3.37
N LEU A 148 -6.61 -7.33 -3.47
CA LEU A 148 -6.52 -8.66 -4.08
C LEU A 148 -6.17 -8.59 -5.56
N ARG A 149 -6.71 -7.62 -6.29
CA ARG A 149 -6.38 -7.44 -7.70
C ARG A 149 -4.89 -7.18 -7.89
N SER A 150 -4.32 -6.26 -7.12
CA SER A 150 -2.89 -5.95 -7.20
C SER A 150 -2.01 -7.15 -6.81
N MET A 151 -2.39 -7.86 -5.75
CA MET A 151 -1.63 -9.03 -5.30
C MET A 151 -1.68 -10.17 -6.32
N LYS A 152 -2.84 -10.43 -6.92
CA LYS A 152 -3.00 -11.45 -7.97
C LYS A 152 -2.23 -11.09 -9.23
N ALA A 153 -2.22 -9.81 -9.62
CA ALA A 153 -1.41 -9.34 -10.74
C ALA A 153 0.09 -9.55 -10.48
N ALA A 154 0.53 -9.32 -9.26
CA ALA A 154 1.91 -9.58 -8.85
C ALA A 154 2.24 -11.08 -8.92
N GLU A 155 1.35 -11.95 -8.43
CA GLU A 155 1.53 -13.41 -8.56
C GLU A 155 1.70 -13.84 -10.02
N ALA A 156 0.91 -13.26 -10.91
CA ALA A 156 0.97 -13.61 -12.34
C ALA A 156 2.31 -13.24 -12.99
N ARG A 157 3.08 -12.35 -12.38
CA ARG A 157 4.43 -11.97 -12.85
C ARG A 157 5.53 -12.87 -12.33
N LEU A 158 5.26 -13.72 -11.37
CA LEU A 158 6.26 -14.61 -10.74
C LEU A 158 6.41 -15.98 -11.49
#